data_ece6c2760e0da89ee9076315b291e9cb
#
_entry.id   ece6c2760e0da89ee9076315b291e9cb
#
_cell.length_a   1.000
_cell.length_b   1.000
_cell.length_c   1.000
_cell.angle_alpha   90.00
_cell.angle_beta   90.00
_cell.angle_gamma   90.00
#
_symmetry.space_group_name_H-M   'P 1'
#
loop_
_entity.id
_entity.type
_entity.pdbx_description
1 polymer ?
#
loop_
_entity_poly.entity_id
_entity_poly.type
_entity_poly.pdbx_seq_one_letter_code
_entity_poly.pdbx_strand_id
1 'polypeptide(L)'
;LDFMLEGDTPYYITELTSILTSTENVETLTERFLVNWEGNSGDKVLERQNNAKQIHAFLTQQVRGGGALASSWDFPAEYQSKVEHPPTQASMTTQQGSGYPVGQCTWYAYNRLVELGTITDLSGAYGYLGNGQDWVASLVAKGWRYSTSPTKGAVVSVLGGFGGTPGEYGHVAIVEAVNSDGSFLVSECNIRGVQDKVHFSVLYPAYYYTFATPN
;
A
#
# COMPACT_ATOMS: atom_id res chain seq x y z
N LEU A 1 -19.47 -14.88 -6.63
CA LEU A 1 -18.61 -16.08 -6.53
C LEU A 1 -19.38 -17.35 -6.89
N ASP A 2 -20.65 -17.45 -6.46
CA ASP A 2 -21.50 -18.67 -6.68
C ASP A 2 -21.63 -19.00 -8.16
N PHE A 3 -21.87 -18.00 -9.03
CA PHE A 3 -21.90 -18.23 -10.47
C PHE A 3 -20.58 -18.81 -11.01
N MET A 4 -19.45 -18.31 -10.55
CA MET A 4 -18.14 -18.78 -11.01
C MET A 4 -17.84 -20.23 -10.60
N LEU A 5 -18.36 -20.66 -9.48
CA LEU A 5 -18.11 -22.00 -8.92
C LEU A 5 -19.21 -23.02 -9.23
N GLU A 6 -20.41 -22.58 -9.53
CA GLU A 6 -21.59 -23.46 -9.70
C GLU A 6 -22.38 -23.21 -10.97
N GLY A 7 -22.30 -22.00 -11.55
CA GLY A 7 -23.10 -21.55 -12.69
C GLY A 7 -22.38 -21.53 -14.03
N ASP A 8 -21.05 -21.65 -14.03
CA ASP A 8 -20.26 -21.62 -15.27
C ASP A 8 -20.17 -23.01 -15.92
N THR A 9 -19.54 -23.08 -17.08
CA THR A 9 -19.35 -24.36 -17.76
C THR A 9 -18.39 -25.26 -16.98
N PRO A 10 -18.51 -26.62 -17.07
CA PRO A 10 -17.64 -27.55 -16.33
C PRO A 10 -16.14 -27.33 -16.57
N TYR A 11 -15.74 -26.85 -17.74
CA TYR A 11 -14.35 -26.51 -18.03
C TYR A 11 -13.84 -25.39 -17.16
N TYR A 12 -14.55 -24.26 -17.10
CA TYR A 12 -14.15 -23.09 -16.33
C TYR A 12 -14.25 -23.32 -14.82
N ILE A 13 -15.25 -24.07 -14.36
CA ILE A 13 -15.36 -24.48 -12.96
C ILE A 13 -14.16 -25.33 -12.56
N THR A 14 -13.76 -26.30 -13.39
CA THR A 14 -12.59 -27.18 -13.12
C THR A 14 -11.31 -26.37 -13.08
N GLU A 15 -11.08 -25.48 -14.04
CA GLU A 15 -9.88 -24.65 -14.08
C GLU A 15 -9.80 -23.70 -12.88
N LEU A 16 -10.90 -23.01 -12.55
CA LEU A 16 -10.97 -22.14 -11.37
C LEU A 16 -10.69 -22.91 -10.09
N THR A 17 -11.30 -24.09 -9.92
CA THR A 17 -11.07 -24.96 -8.75
C THR A 17 -9.60 -25.37 -8.66
N SER A 18 -8.99 -25.72 -9.80
CA SER A 18 -7.57 -26.07 -9.86
C SER A 18 -6.67 -24.91 -9.45
N ILE A 19 -6.98 -23.68 -9.88
CA ILE A 19 -6.26 -22.47 -9.48
C ILE A 19 -6.40 -22.22 -7.99
N LEU A 20 -7.63 -22.26 -7.44
CA LEU A 20 -7.91 -21.96 -6.03
C LEU A 20 -7.32 -22.97 -5.04
N THR A 21 -7.08 -24.20 -5.49
CA THR A 21 -6.50 -25.28 -4.66
C THR A 21 -5.01 -25.51 -4.91
N SER A 22 -4.41 -24.75 -5.82
CA SER A 22 -3.01 -24.90 -6.20
C SER A 22 -2.05 -24.34 -5.13
N THR A 23 -0.85 -24.92 -5.08
CA THR A 23 0.28 -24.44 -4.27
C THR A 23 1.33 -23.69 -5.10
N GLU A 24 1.04 -23.42 -6.37
CA GLU A 24 1.90 -22.61 -7.23
C GLU A 24 2.02 -21.17 -6.71
N ASN A 25 3.05 -20.45 -7.17
CA ASN A 25 3.20 -19.04 -6.78
C ASN A 25 2.09 -18.18 -7.38
N VAL A 26 1.88 -17.04 -6.75
CA VAL A 26 0.76 -16.14 -7.08
C VAL A 26 0.86 -15.57 -8.50
N GLU A 27 2.06 -15.40 -9.03
CA GLU A 27 2.30 -14.93 -10.39
C GLU A 27 1.82 -15.94 -11.42
N THR A 28 2.18 -17.20 -11.24
CA THR A 28 1.73 -18.31 -12.13
C THR A 28 0.22 -18.46 -12.08
N LEU A 29 -0.37 -18.40 -10.88
CA LEU A 29 -1.82 -18.53 -10.71
C LEU A 29 -2.57 -17.34 -11.34
N THR A 30 -2.01 -16.13 -11.26
CA THR A 30 -2.59 -14.95 -11.89
C THR A 30 -2.59 -15.08 -13.41
N GLU A 31 -1.51 -15.57 -14.01
CA GLU A 31 -1.42 -15.78 -15.44
C GLU A 31 -2.36 -16.90 -15.91
N ARG A 32 -2.42 -18.00 -15.17
CA ARG A 32 -3.38 -19.09 -15.44
C ARG A 32 -4.82 -18.60 -15.40
N PHE A 33 -5.18 -17.82 -14.41
CA PHE A 33 -6.52 -17.22 -14.31
C PHE A 33 -6.83 -16.35 -15.51
N LEU A 34 -5.90 -15.46 -15.87
CA LEU A 34 -6.04 -14.56 -17.00
C LEU A 34 -6.21 -15.31 -18.33
N VAL A 35 -5.35 -16.28 -18.59
CA VAL A 35 -5.31 -16.97 -19.89
C VAL A 35 -6.38 -18.04 -19.98
N ASN A 36 -6.52 -18.89 -18.97
CA ASN A 36 -7.34 -20.07 -19.06
C ASN A 36 -8.78 -19.85 -18.64
N TRP A 37 -9.03 -18.98 -17.66
CA TRP A 37 -10.38 -18.70 -17.19
C TRP A 37 -11.00 -17.46 -17.86
N GLU A 38 -10.28 -16.33 -17.94
CA GLU A 38 -10.76 -15.12 -18.61
C GLU A 38 -10.62 -15.20 -20.14
N GLY A 39 -9.87 -16.14 -20.68
CA GLY A 39 -9.61 -16.27 -22.12
C GLY A 39 -8.80 -15.11 -22.70
N ASN A 40 -8.05 -14.38 -21.87
CA ASN A 40 -7.27 -13.23 -22.26
C ASN A 40 -5.84 -13.66 -22.63
N SER A 41 -5.35 -13.24 -23.80
CA SER A 41 -4.04 -13.64 -24.33
C SER A 41 -2.82 -12.98 -23.67
N GLY A 42 -2.98 -12.37 -22.50
CA GLY A 42 -1.87 -11.84 -21.71
C GLY A 42 -1.80 -10.33 -21.60
N ASP A 43 -2.92 -9.62 -21.77
CA ASP A 43 -2.98 -8.17 -21.53
C ASP A 43 -2.69 -7.86 -20.06
N LYS A 44 -1.78 -6.92 -19.83
CA LYS A 44 -1.41 -6.41 -18.49
C LYS A 44 -0.98 -7.48 -17.47
N VAL A 45 -0.34 -8.55 -17.91
CA VAL A 45 0.10 -9.65 -17.04
C VAL A 45 0.90 -9.14 -15.84
N LEU A 46 1.91 -8.31 -16.06
CA LEU A 46 2.76 -7.77 -14.99
C LEU A 46 1.98 -6.92 -13.98
N GLU A 47 1.05 -6.10 -14.46
CA GLU A 47 0.18 -5.30 -13.59
C GLU A 47 -0.71 -6.20 -12.73
N ARG A 48 -1.32 -7.21 -13.33
CA ARG A 48 -2.19 -8.18 -12.64
C ARG A 48 -1.42 -9.02 -11.63
N GLN A 49 -0.23 -9.49 -11.99
CA GLN A 49 0.66 -10.22 -11.08
C GLN A 49 1.08 -9.37 -9.88
N ASN A 50 1.43 -8.10 -10.09
CA ASN A 50 1.77 -7.18 -9.01
C ASN A 50 0.58 -6.93 -8.09
N ASN A 51 -0.61 -6.73 -8.63
CA ASN A 51 -1.83 -6.58 -7.85
C ASN A 51 -2.15 -7.84 -7.03
N ALA A 52 -2.02 -9.02 -7.65
CA ALA A 52 -2.24 -10.29 -6.97
C ALA A 52 -1.23 -10.53 -5.84
N LYS A 53 0.05 -10.18 -6.04
CA LYS A 53 1.07 -10.23 -4.96
C LYS A 53 0.71 -9.33 -3.79
N GLN A 54 0.25 -8.12 -4.05
CA GLN A 54 -0.16 -7.19 -3.00
C GLN A 54 -1.33 -7.75 -2.19
N ILE A 55 -2.36 -8.25 -2.87
CA ILE A 55 -3.52 -8.87 -2.23
C ILE A 55 -3.11 -10.10 -1.43
N HIS A 56 -2.27 -10.98 -2.02
CA HIS A 56 -1.78 -12.17 -1.34
C HIS A 56 -0.94 -11.83 -0.11
N ALA A 57 -0.03 -10.86 -0.22
CA ALA A 57 0.78 -10.39 0.92
C ALA A 57 -0.12 -9.83 2.03
N PHE A 58 -1.11 -9.01 1.69
CA PHE A 58 -2.08 -8.49 2.64
C PHE A 58 -2.87 -9.61 3.34
N LEU A 59 -3.43 -10.55 2.58
CA LEU A 59 -4.19 -11.67 3.14
C LEU A 59 -3.31 -12.59 3.99
N THR A 60 -2.08 -12.87 3.56
CA THR A 60 -1.13 -13.71 4.30
C THR A 60 -0.72 -13.05 5.61
N GLN A 61 -0.54 -11.74 5.63
CA GLN A 61 -0.27 -10.97 6.84
C GLN A 61 -1.45 -11.04 7.82
N GLN A 62 -2.68 -10.96 7.31
CA GLN A 62 -3.90 -11.13 8.09
C GLN A 62 -4.03 -12.55 8.70
N VAL A 63 -3.70 -13.59 7.92
CA VAL A 63 -3.79 -14.98 8.35
C VAL A 63 -2.71 -15.33 9.39
N ARG A 64 -1.50 -14.81 9.22
CA ARG A 64 -0.40 -15.01 10.19
C ARG A 64 -0.64 -14.29 11.52
N GLY A 65 -1.45 -13.25 11.52
CA GLY A 65 -1.81 -12.47 12.69
C GLY A 65 -2.90 -13.06 13.59
N GLY A 66 -3.32 -14.31 13.38
CA GLY A 66 -4.21 -15.02 14.33
C GLY A 66 -5.46 -14.24 14.74
N GLY A 67 -6.34 -13.88 13.82
CA GLY A 67 -7.74 -13.55 14.13
C GLY A 67 -8.03 -12.23 14.83
N ALA A 68 -7.05 -11.44 15.22
CA ALA A 68 -7.20 -10.02 15.51
C ALA A 68 -6.30 -9.27 14.53
N LEU A 69 -6.80 -8.22 13.91
CA LEU A 69 -5.90 -7.21 13.35
C LEU A 69 -4.86 -6.96 14.44
N ALA A 70 -3.60 -7.31 14.16
CA ALA A 70 -2.50 -6.98 15.06
C ALA A 70 -2.73 -5.56 15.56
N SER A 71 -2.51 -5.30 16.84
CA SER A 71 -2.68 -3.95 17.33
C SER A 71 -1.93 -3.05 16.38
N SER A 72 -2.44 -1.88 16.08
CA SER A 72 -1.85 -0.91 15.15
C SER A 72 -0.37 -0.58 15.46
N TRP A 73 0.15 -1.13 16.54
CA TRP A 73 1.49 -0.94 17.09
C TRP A 73 2.47 -2.06 16.75
N ASP A 74 1.98 -3.19 16.22
CA ASP A 74 2.83 -4.34 15.93
C ASP A 74 3.58 -4.10 14.62
N PHE A 75 4.75 -3.50 14.76
CA PHE A 75 5.69 -3.37 13.65
C PHE A 75 6.14 -4.77 13.22
N PRO A 76 6.11 -5.11 11.91
CA PRO A 76 6.47 -6.44 11.45
C PRO A 76 7.87 -6.84 11.92
N ALA A 77 7.97 -8.00 12.60
CA ALA A 77 9.21 -8.43 13.26
C ALA A 77 10.40 -8.57 12.29
N GLU A 78 10.13 -9.00 11.06
CA GLU A 78 11.12 -9.15 9.99
C GLU A 78 11.71 -7.81 9.50
N TYR A 79 11.07 -6.69 9.83
CA TYR A 79 11.54 -5.35 9.47
C TYR A 79 12.20 -4.60 10.62
N GLN A 80 12.17 -5.12 11.87
CA GLN A 80 12.73 -4.43 13.03
C GLN A 80 14.20 -4.06 12.86
N SER A 81 14.99 -4.90 12.19
CA SER A 81 16.40 -4.60 11.90
C SER A 81 16.64 -3.65 10.74
N LYS A 82 15.62 -3.37 9.93
CA LYS A 82 15.71 -2.54 8.72
C LYS A 82 15.23 -1.10 8.95
N VAL A 83 14.47 -0.87 10.02
CA VAL A 83 13.85 0.42 10.32
C VAL A 83 14.42 0.96 11.64
N GLU A 84 15.27 1.97 11.52
CA GLU A 84 15.96 2.58 12.69
C GLU A 84 15.00 3.33 13.62
N HIS A 85 13.97 3.94 13.03
CA HIS A 85 12.99 4.74 13.75
C HIS A 85 11.57 4.27 13.38
N PRO A 86 11.10 3.16 13.97
CA PRO A 86 9.74 2.70 13.73
C PRO A 86 8.72 3.74 14.22
N PRO A 87 7.51 3.81 13.62
CA PRO A 87 6.47 4.72 14.07
C PRO A 87 6.16 4.53 15.55
N THR A 88 6.04 5.62 16.29
CA THR A 88 5.68 5.61 17.71
C THR A 88 4.19 5.92 17.93
N GLN A 89 3.73 5.73 19.15
CA GLN A 89 2.37 6.08 19.54
C GLN A 89 2.04 7.54 19.25
N ALA A 90 3.00 8.45 19.33
CA ALA A 90 2.79 9.87 19.07
C ALA A 90 2.34 10.13 17.64
N SER A 91 2.99 9.53 16.63
CA SER A 91 2.60 9.70 15.22
C SER A 91 1.26 9.04 14.90
N MET A 92 0.85 8.05 15.68
CA MET A 92 -0.35 7.26 15.44
C MET A 92 -1.59 7.75 16.20
N THR A 93 -1.45 8.63 17.19
CA THR A 93 -2.57 9.08 18.03
C THR A 93 -2.65 10.58 18.23
N THR A 94 -1.58 11.32 17.96
CA THR A 94 -1.49 12.75 18.27
C THR A 94 -1.57 13.59 17.00
N GLN A 95 -2.26 14.71 17.06
CA GLN A 95 -2.25 15.70 15.97
C GLN A 95 -0.93 16.48 16.00
N GLN A 96 -0.12 16.35 14.95
CA GLN A 96 1.20 16.96 14.82
C GLN A 96 1.19 18.21 13.92
N GLY A 97 0.24 19.10 14.13
CA GLY A 97 0.21 20.40 13.46
C GLY A 97 -0.38 20.41 12.05
N SER A 98 -0.91 19.30 11.56
CA SER A 98 -1.60 19.27 10.26
C SER A 98 -3.06 19.71 10.39
N GLY A 99 -3.61 20.27 9.31
CA GLY A 99 -5.04 20.55 9.19
C GLY A 99 -5.88 19.36 8.70
N TYR A 100 -5.29 18.19 8.55
CA TYR A 100 -5.99 17.01 8.07
C TYR A 100 -6.87 16.36 9.14
N PRO A 101 -8.04 15.81 8.76
CA PRO A 101 -8.89 15.09 9.71
C PRO A 101 -8.17 13.89 10.31
N VAL A 102 -8.26 13.77 11.63
CA VAL A 102 -7.67 12.65 12.40
C VAL A 102 -8.14 11.30 11.84
N GLY A 103 -7.24 10.33 11.76
CA GLY A 103 -7.54 8.99 11.27
C GLY A 103 -7.43 8.83 9.74
N GLN A 104 -7.20 9.91 8.98
CA GLN A 104 -7.01 9.84 7.54
C GLN A 104 -5.56 9.50 7.16
N CYS A 105 -5.35 8.98 5.95
CA CYS A 105 -4.02 8.70 5.44
C CYS A 105 -3.13 9.95 5.40
N THR A 106 -3.68 11.07 5.02
CA THR A 106 -3.00 12.39 4.98
C THR A 106 -2.61 12.88 6.36
N TRP A 107 -3.48 12.71 7.37
CA TRP A 107 -3.18 13.01 8.76
C TRP A 107 -2.00 12.19 9.28
N TYR A 108 -2.03 10.87 9.04
CA TYR A 108 -0.95 9.99 9.48
C TYR A 108 0.37 10.29 8.78
N ALA A 109 0.35 10.40 7.46
CA ALA A 109 1.56 10.69 6.68
C ALA A 109 2.24 11.99 7.14
N TYR A 110 1.46 13.03 7.43
CA TYR A 110 1.99 14.28 7.98
C TYR A 110 2.65 14.05 9.35
N ASN A 111 1.94 13.40 10.27
CA ASN A 111 2.46 13.09 11.61
C ASN A 111 3.75 12.26 11.54
N ARG A 112 3.81 11.28 10.63
CA ARG A 112 5.00 10.47 10.45
C ARG A 112 6.19 11.25 9.93
N LEU A 113 5.99 12.18 9.01
CA LEU A 113 7.04 13.07 8.52
C LEU A 113 7.56 14.03 9.61
N VAL A 114 6.67 14.50 10.50
CA VAL A 114 7.08 15.28 11.69
C VAL A 114 7.91 14.43 12.63
N GLU A 115 7.47 13.20 12.92
CA GLU A 115 8.21 12.28 13.79
C GLU A 115 9.60 11.92 13.25
N LEU A 116 9.71 11.76 11.91
CA LEU A 116 10.99 11.53 11.24
C LEU A 116 11.88 12.78 11.16
N GLY A 117 11.39 13.93 11.64
CA GLY A 117 12.11 15.21 11.55
C GLY A 117 12.20 15.77 10.12
N THR A 118 11.47 15.19 9.19
CA THR A 118 11.43 15.63 7.78
C THR A 118 10.64 16.94 7.63
N ILE A 119 9.56 17.07 8.37
CA ILE A 119 8.80 18.34 8.53
C ILE A 119 9.11 18.87 9.93
N THR A 120 9.84 19.97 10.01
CA THR A 120 10.23 20.60 11.28
C THR A 120 9.44 21.86 11.59
N ASP A 121 8.88 22.50 10.57
CA ASP A 121 8.06 23.70 10.75
C ASP A 121 6.58 23.31 10.90
N LEU A 122 6.09 23.34 12.14
CA LEU A 122 4.70 23.03 12.50
C LEU A 122 3.78 24.27 12.39
N SER A 123 4.27 25.41 11.89
CA SER A 123 3.48 26.63 11.71
C SER A 123 2.45 26.54 10.57
N GLY A 124 2.40 25.41 9.86
CA GLY A 124 1.57 25.20 8.69
C GLY A 124 2.23 25.63 7.37
N ALA A 125 3.56 25.88 7.38
CA ALA A 125 4.31 26.27 6.18
C ALA A 125 4.25 25.23 5.07
N TYR A 126 4.09 23.95 5.41
CA TYR A 126 3.82 22.92 4.40
C TYR A 126 2.43 23.05 3.78
N GLY A 127 1.48 23.66 4.49
CA GLY A 127 0.13 23.91 4.01
C GLY A 127 -0.64 22.64 3.70
N TYR A 128 -1.69 22.79 2.90
CA TYR A 128 -2.50 21.68 2.41
C TYR A 128 -1.86 21.08 1.15
N LEU A 129 -1.53 19.79 1.19
CA LEU A 129 -0.87 19.06 0.10
C LEU A 129 -1.86 18.35 -0.85
N GLY A 130 -3.16 18.51 -0.61
CA GLY A 130 -4.21 17.87 -1.39
C GLY A 130 -4.67 16.53 -0.84
N ASN A 131 -5.34 15.75 -1.68
CA ASN A 131 -5.71 14.37 -1.41
C ASN A 131 -4.47 13.47 -1.46
N GLY A 132 -4.59 12.21 -1.02
CA GLY A 132 -3.45 11.31 -0.98
C GLY A 132 -2.70 11.18 -2.30
N GLN A 133 -3.41 11.14 -3.43
CA GLN A 133 -2.80 11.08 -4.77
C GLN A 133 -2.04 12.34 -5.16
N ASP A 134 -2.32 13.49 -4.55
CA ASP A 134 -1.74 14.78 -4.91
C ASP A 134 -0.44 15.10 -4.16
N TRP A 135 -0.16 14.36 -3.10
CA TRP A 135 0.92 14.68 -2.15
C TRP A 135 2.29 14.74 -2.79
N VAL A 136 2.64 13.76 -3.61
CA VAL A 136 3.95 13.74 -4.27
C VAL A 136 4.11 14.95 -5.19
N ALA A 137 3.10 15.28 -5.99
CA ALA A 137 3.15 16.47 -6.85
C ALA A 137 3.30 17.76 -6.04
N SER A 138 2.54 17.88 -4.93
CA SER A 138 2.60 19.05 -4.03
C SER A 138 3.95 19.18 -3.33
N LEU A 139 4.57 18.08 -2.92
CA LEU A 139 5.90 18.07 -2.30
C LEU A 139 6.99 18.42 -3.32
N VAL A 140 6.89 17.88 -4.54
CA VAL A 140 7.81 18.23 -5.65
C VAL A 140 7.74 19.71 -5.97
N ALA A 141 6.55 20.32 -5.98
CA ALA A 141 6.39 21.76 -6.13
C ALA A 141 7.04 22.57 -5.00
N LYS A 142 7.29 21.95 -3.84
CA LYS A 142 8.01 22.53 -2.69
C LYS A 142 9.51 22.19 -2.68
N GLY A 143 10.03 21.61 -3.76
CA GLY A 143 11.46 21.35 -3.93
C GLY A 143 11.89 19.93 -3.57
N TRP A 144 10.97 19.00 -3.28
CA TRP A 144 11.32 17.60 -3.08
C TRP A 144 11.68 16.92 -4.40
N ARG A 145 12.48 15.86 -4.33
CA ARG A 145 12.86 15.05 -5.50
C ARG A 145 11.77 14.04 -5.83
N TYR A 146 11.36 14.03 -7.09
CA TYR A 146 10.45 13.03 -7.65
C TYR A 146 11.16 11.71 -7.96
N SER A 147 10.49 10.60 -7.77
CA SER A 147 10.94 9.28 -8.21
C SER A 147 9.74 8.37 -8.58
N THR A 148 9.99 7.38 -9.43
CA THR A 148 9.10 6.25 -9.71
C THR A 148 9.53 4.98 -8.97
N SER A 149 10.59 5.07 -8.18
CA SER A 149 11.12 3.95 -7.39
C SER A 149 11.07 4.27 -5.90
N PRO A 150 10.73 3.29 -5.04
CA PRO A 150 10.67 3.49 -3.61
C PRO A 150 12.06 3.77 -3.02
N THR A 151 12.09 4.64 -2.04
CA THR A 151 13.29 4.92 -1.22
C THR A 151 12.84 5.03 0.23
N LYS A 152 13.62 4.51 1.18
CA LYS A 152 13.33 4.63 2.62
C LYS A 152 13.12 6.09 3.01
N GLY A 153 12.07 6.37 3.75
CA GLY A 153 11.66 7.71 4.16
C GLY A 153 10.88 8.51 3.10
N ALA A 154 10.70 7.96 1.90
CA ALA A 154 9.91 8.62 0.87
C ALA A 154 8.43 8.67 1.23
N VAL A 155 7.76 9.72 0.81
CA VAL A 155 6.30 9.75 0.66
C VAL A 155 5.95 8.99 -0.60
N VAL A 156 4.96 8.11 -0.54
CA VAL A 156 4.35 7.48 -1.70
C VAL A 156 2.91 7.95 -1.87
N SER A 157 2.59 8.45 -3.07
CA SER A 157 1.21 8.68 -3.50
C SER A 157 0.73 7.53 -4.38
N VAL A 158 -0.49 7.09 -4.14
CA VAL A 158 -1.18 6.06 -4.90
C VAL A 158 -2.31 6.71 -5.68
N LEU A 159 -2.30 6.53 -7.01
CA LEU A 159 -3.34 7.06 -7.88
C LEU A 159 -4.70 6.48 -7.52
N GLY A 160 -5.72 7.33 -7.55
CA GLY A 160 -7.10 6.92 -7.24
C GLY A 160 -7.63 5.83 -8.17
N GLY A 161 -8.35 4.86 -7.59
CA GLY A 161 -8.88 3.71 -8.30
C GLY A 161 -7.89 2.53 -8.44
N PHE A 162 -6.65 2.67 -7.96
CA PHE A 162 -5.62 1.62 -7.99
C PHE A 162 -5.19 1.24 -6.58
N GLY A 163 -4.67 0.03 -6.41
CA GLY A 163 -4.14 -0.44 -5.12
C GLY A 163 -5.15 -0.46 -3.97
N GLY A 164 -6.45 -0.53 -4.27
CA GLY A 164 -7.52 -0.50 -3.26
C GLY A 164 -7.90 0.89 -2.78
N THR A 165 -7.52 1.94 -3.51
CA THR A 165 -7.84 3.34 -3.16
C THR A 165 -9.17 3.81 -3.75
N PRO A 166 -9.87 4.76 -3.09
CA PRO A 166 -10.99 5.46 -3.72
C PRO A 166 -10.54 6.24 -4.95
N GLY A 167 -11.34 6.20 -6.03
CA GLY A 167 -11.00 6.83 -7.30
C GLY A 167 -10.78 8.34 -7.24
N GLU A 168 -11.46 9.01 -6.35
CA GLU A 168 -11.42 10.47 -6.23
C GLU A 168 -10.22 10.97 -5.40
N TYR A 169 -9.81 10.21 -4.38
CA TYR A 169 -8.85 10.69 -3.38
C TYR A 169 -7.47 10.04 -3.47
N GLY A 170 -7.40 8.86 -4.06
CA GLY A 170 -6.18 8.07 -4.00
C GLY A 170 -5.76 7.76 -2.56
N HIS A 171 -4.43 7.66 -2.34
CA HIS A 171 -3.88 7.38 -1.01
C HIS A 171 -2.47 7.93 -0.87
N VAL A 172 -2.02 8.09 0.38
CA VAL A 172 -0.65 8.46 0.74
C VAL A 172 -0.15 7.59 1.89
N ALA A 173 1.11 7.18 1.82
CA ALA A 173 1.80 6.42 2.85
C ALA A 173 3.28 6.83 2.95
N ILE A 174 3.98 6.32 3.97
CA ILE A 174 5.42 6.53 4.16
C ILE A 174 6.17 5.22 3.95
N VAL A 175 7.22 5.25 3.14
CA VAL A 175 8.08 4.10 2.88
C VAL A 175 9.02 3.90 4.06
N GLU A 176 8.86 2.82 4.80
CA GLU A 176 9.67 2.50 5.97
C GLU A 176 10.92 1.66 5.63
N ALA A 177 10.81 0.77 4.66
CA ALA A 177 11.93 -0.03 4.19
C ALA A 177 11.74 -0.45 2.73
N VAL A 178 12.85 -0.75 2.04
CA VAL A 178 12.86 -1.32 0.69
C VAL A 178 13.59 -2.65 0.74
N ASN A 179 13.02 -3.67 0.13
CA ASN A 179 13.60 -5.00 0.03
C ASN A 179 14.46 -5.15 -1.23
N SER A 180 15.31 -6.16 -1.25
CA SER A 180 16.21 -6.44 -2.38
C SER A 180 15.49 -6.83 -3.67
N ASP A 181 14.25 -7.34 -3.58
CA ASP A 181 13.39 -7.64 -4.71
C ASP A 181 12.60 -6.42 -5.23
N GLY A 182 12.84 -5.24 -4.66
CA GLY A 182 12.16 -3.99 -4.99
C GLY A 182 10.81 -3.79 -4.31
N SER A 183 10.27 -4.77 -3.58
CA SER A 183 9.11 -4.57 -2.73
C SER A 183 9.45 -3.64 -1.58
N PHE A 184 8.46 -2.97 -1.00
CA PHE A 184 8.70 -1.98 0.04
C PHE A 184 7.63 -2.01 1.12
N LEU A 185 8.06 -1.87 2.37
CA LEU A 185 7.19 -1.71 3.51
C LEU A 185 6.73 -0.26 3.60
N VAL A 186 5.44 -0.06 3.77
CA VAL A 186 4.87 1.24 4.10
C VAL A 186 4.18 1.21 5.45
N SER A 187 4.15 2.37 6.11
CA SER A 187 3.21 2.68 7.19
C SER A 187 2.12 3.57 6.63
N GLU A 188 0.86 3.25 6.95
CA GLU A 188 -0.31 3.88 6.34
C GLU A 188 -1.52 3.86 7.28
N CYS A 189 -2.54 4.65 6.96
CA CYS A 189 -3.78 4.73 7.72
C CYS A 189 -4.97 4.86 6.79
N ASN A 190 -6.13 4.34 7.19
CA ASN A 190 -7.40 4.48 6.49
C ASN A 190 -7.38 3.98 5.03
N ILE A 191 -6.99 2.73 4.84
CA ILE A 191 -7.01 2.07 3.53
C ILE A 191 -7.29 0.57 3.69
N ARG A 192 -7.75 -0.09 2.64
CA ARG A 192 -8.02 -1.54 2.56
C ARG A 192 -8.90 -2.06 3.68
N GLY A 193 -9.93 -1.28 4.05
CA GLY A 193 -10.87 -1.68 5.11
C GLY A 193 -10.36 -1.48 6.54
N VAL A 194 -9.13 -0.97 6.72
CA VAL A 194 -8.60 -0.59 8.03
C VAL A 194 -8.79 0.91 8.23
N GLN A 195 -9.79 1.28 9.03
CA GLN A 195 -10.13 2.68 9.31
C GLN A 195 -9.58 3.11 10.67
N ASP A 196 -9.22 4.38 10.78
CA ASP A 196 -8.76 5.05 12.00
C ASP A 196 -7.61 4.33 12.74
N LYS A 197 -6.83 3.54 12.01
CA LYS A 197 -5.69 2.79 12.54
C LYS A 197 -4.51 2.85 11.58
N VAL A 198 -3.33 3.03 12.15
CA VAL A 198 -2.08 2.85 11.42
C VAL A 198 -1.79 1.35 11.29
N HIS A 199 -1.37 0.96 10.13
CA HIS A 199 -0.93 -0.41 9.85
C HIS A 199 0.23 -0.41 8.86
N PHE A 200 0.79 -1.59 8.62
CA PHE A 200 1.93 -1.80 7.74
C PHE A 200 1.55 -2.72 6.61
N SER A 201 1.99 -2.38 5.41
CA SER A 201 1.77 -3.19 4.21
C SER A 201 3.06 -3.32 3.41
N VAL A 202 3.29 -4.50 2.84
CA VAL A 202 4.35 -4.69 1.84
C VAL A 202 3.73 -4.50 0.47
N LEU A 203 4.25 -3.52 -0.27
CA LEU A 203 3.80 -3.17 -1.61
C LEU A 203 4.85 -3.57 -2.64
N TYR A 204 4.41 -3.79 -3.88
CA TYR A 204 5.28 -4.09 -5.01
C TYR A 204 5.24 -2.94 -6.02
N PRO A 205 6.35 -2.62 -6.70
CA PRO A 205 6.39 -1.54 -7.67
C PRO A 205 5.27 -1.65 -8.72
N ALA A 206 4.57 -0.55 -8.96
CA ALA A 206 3.51 -0.45 -9.96
C ALA A 206 3.46 0.97 -10.53
N TYR A 207 2.96 1.13 -11.73
CA TYR A 207 2.95 2.41 -12.46
C TYR A 207 2.11 3.51 -11.79
N TYR A 208 1.21 3.13 -10.90
CA TYR A 208 0.33 4.06 -10.18
C TYR A 208 0.91 4.54 -8.85
N TYR A 209 2.16 4.18 -8.52
CA TYR A 209 2.92 4.74 -7.41
C TYR A 209 3.86 5.84 -7.90
N THR A 210 3.85 6.95 -7.18
CA THR A 210 4.85 8.00 -7.31
C THR A 210 5.45 8.29 -5.96
N PHE A 211 6.71 8.73 -5.93
CA PHE A 211 7.45 8.92 -4.70
C PHE A 211 8.07 10.32 -4.66
N ALA A 212 8.20 10.87 -3.45
CA ALA A 212 8.96 12.07 -3.21
C ALA A 212 9.85 11.91 -1.96
N THR A 213 11.07 12.43 -2.05
CA THR A 213 12.01 12.52 -0.94
C THR A 213 12.49 13.97 -0.77
N PRO A 214 12.79 14.43 0.46
CA PRO A 214 13.42 15.74 0.64
C PRO A 214 14.78 15.78 -0.07
N ASN A 215 15.20 17.01 -0.44
CA ASN A 215 16.53 17.25 -1.02
C ASN A 215 17.64 17.13 0.02
#